data_c60db7bafa02c49139dcabc989215ccd
#
_entry.id   c60db7bafa02c49139dcabc989215ccd
#
_cell.length_a   1.000
_cell.length_b   1.000
_cell.length_c   1.000
_cell.angle_alpha   90.00
_cell.angle_beta   90.00
_cell.angle_gamma   90.00
#
_symmetry.space_group_name_H-M   'P 1'
#
loop_
_entity.id
_entity.type
_entity.pdbx_description
1 polymer ?
#
loop_
_entity_poly.entity_id
_entity_poly.type
_entity_poly.pdbx_seq_one_letter_code
_entity_poly.pdbx_strand_id
1 'polypeptide(L)'
;MSIKNIIYSMLMNSSMFQEYQYKLGKKGSKVKFSDKIFEIIKLNYKYRIKKNGDVKYFDKLLFPESSENPWKDKKKLWGELEKNDVISFDIFDTLIFRVVEDPIDVFTILENEWKINGFAIARQKAERKLREKTREITLYSIYELLHEKLGIEIKEGIDKELEVEKKVCFANPYMFSIYCELKKRGKRLIAIS
;
A
#
# COMPACT_ATOMS: atom_id res chain seq x y z
N MET A 1 -8.51 2.70 13.91
CA MET A 1 -9.42 2.62 12.74
C MET A 1 -10.86 2.70 13.22
N SER A 2 -11.70 3.61 12.71
CA SER A 2 -13.09 3.69 13.15
C SER A 2 -13.83 2.39 12.82
N ILE A 3 -14.69 1.88 13.72
CA ILE A 3 -15.57 0.72 13.49
C ILE A 3 -16.28 0.81 12.15
N LYS A 4 -16.62 2.04 11.70
CA LYS A 4 -17.20 2.32 10.38
C LYS A 4 -16.28 1.91 9.23
N ASN A 5 -14.99 2.14 9.33
CA ASN A 5 -14.02 1.77 8.27
C ASN A 5 -13.84 0.24 8.20
N ILE A 6 -13.92 -0.45 9.33
CA ILE A 6 -13.87 -1.92 9.36
C ILE A 6 -15.11 -2.50 8.66
N ILE A 7 -16.30 -1.98 8.94
CA ILE A 7 -17.54 -2.42 8.29
C ILE A 7 -17.47 -2.17 6.77
N TYR A 8 -16.96 -1.02 6.34
CA TYR A 8 -16.82 -0.71 4.93
C TYR A 8 -15.80 -1.60 4.21
N SER A 9 -14.68 -1.95 4.87
CA SER A 9 -13.70 -2.88 4.30
C SER A 9 -14.25 -4.31 4.18
N MET A 10 -15.14 -4.73 5.07
CA MET A 10 -15.81 -6.04 4.98
C MET A 10 -16.85 -6.10 3.84
N LEU A 11 -17.50 -4.98 3.53
CA LEU A 11 -18.53 -4.91 2.50
C LEU A 11 -17.97 -4.69 1.08
N MET A 12 -16.71 -4.29 0.97
CA MET A 12 -16.05 -3.94 -0.30
C MET A 12 -14.72 -4.68 -0.42
N ASN A 13 -14.41 -5.16 -1.62
CA ASN A 13 -13.04 -5.57 -1.91
C ASN A 13 -12.11 -4.33 -1.95
N SER A 14 -10.80 -4.54 -1.92
CA SER A 14 -9.80 -3.47 -1.88
C SER A 14 -9.98 -2.41 -2.98
N SER A 15 -10.30 -2.84 -4.21
CA SER A 15 -10.54 -1.95 -5.35
C SER A 15 -11.78 -1.08 -5.17
N MET A 16 -12.86 -1.68 -4.67
CA MET A 16 -14.10 -0.95 -4.38
C MET A 16 -13.89 0.06 -3.26
N PHE A 17 -13.11 -0.30 -2.24
CA PHE A 17 -12.83 0.57 -1.11
C PHE A 17 -12.01 1.79 -1.54
N GLN A 18 -11.02 1.62 -2.40
CA GLN A 18 -10.23 2.72 -2.93
C GLN A 18 -11.06 3.67 -3.81
N GLU A 19 -11.88 3.13 -4.72
CA GLU A 19 -12.79 3.96 -5.51
C GLU A 19 -13.78 4.72 -4.61
N TYR A 20 -14.24 4.10 -3.53
CA TYR A 20 -15.08 4.72 -2.53
C TYR A 20 -14.38 5.89 -1.84
N GLN A 21 -13.15 5.69 -1.35
CA GLN A 21 -12.37 6.73 -0.69
C GLN A 21 -12.09 7.91 -1.61
N TYR A 22 -11.68 7.65 -2.83
CA TYR A 22 -11.44 8.69 -3.83
C TYR A 22 -12.68 9.54 -4.12
N LYS A 23 -13.84 8.89 -4.32
CA LYS A 23 -15.11 9.61 -4.58
C LYS A 23 -15.56 10.44 -3.40
N LEU A 24 -15.34 9.95 -2.18
CA LEU A 24 -15.65 10.71 -0.97
C LEU A 24 -14.69 11.88 -0.77
N GLY A 25 -13.40 11.70 -1.01
CA GLY A 25 -12.40 12.76 -0.95
C GLY A 25 -12.73 13.93 -1.88
N LYS A 26 -13.20 13.65 -3.08
CA LYS A 26 -13.66 14.69 -4.03
C LYS A 26 -14.88 15.48 -3.55
N LYS A 27 -15.73 14.89 -2.70
CA LYS A 27 -16.94 15.55 -2.18
C LYS A 27 -16.68 16.44 -0.95
N GLY A 28 -15.46 16.42 -0.40
CA GLY A 28 -15.05 17.24 0.75
C GLY A 28 -15.65 16.80 2.09
N SER A 29 -15.46 17.61 3.13
CA SER A 29 -15.78 17.27 4.52
C SER A 29 -17.28 17.18 4.87
N LYS A 30 -18.18 17.56 3.97
CA LYS A 30 -19.65 17.62 4.22
C LYS A 30 -20.43 16.45 3.60
N VAL A 31 -19.84 15.26 3.47
CA VAL A 31 -20.53 14.11 2.88
C VAL A 31 -21.57 13.53 3.85
N LYS A 32 -22.85 13.54 3.49
CA LYS A 32 -23.91 12.96 4.29
C LYS A 32 -23.77 11.43 4.36
N PHE A 33 -24.30 10.84 5.43
CA PHE A 33 -24.29 9.37 5.61
C PHE A 33 -25.02 8.63 4.49
N SER A 34 -26.15 9.20 4.02
CA SER A 34 -26.91 8.71 2.85
C SER A 34 -26.05 8.58 1.59
N ASP A 35 -25.21 9.58 1.32
CA ASP A 35 -24.33 9.59 0.14
C ASP A 35 -23.28 8.50 0.21
N LYS A 36 -22.80 8.20 1.42
CA LYS A 36 -21.85 7.10 1.68
C LYS A 36 -22.47 5.75 1.37
N ILE A 37 -23.70 5.51 1.85
CA ILE A 37 -24.43 4.26 1.56
C ILE A 37 -24.71 4.12 0.08
N PHE A 38 -25.16 5.19 -0.55
CA PHE A 38 -25.46 5.20 -1.98
C PHE A 38 -24.23 4.84 -2.84
N GLU A 39 -23.05 5.40 -2.51
CA GLU A 39 -21.82 5.05 -3.21
C GLU A 39 -21.43 3.59 -2.99
N ILE A 40 -21.61 3.04 -1.78
CA ILE A 40 -21.36 1.61 -1.51
C ILE A 40 -22.25 0.71 -2.36
N ILE A 41 -23.56 1.00 -2.42
CA ILE A 41 -24.52 0.24 -3.23
C ILE A 41 -24.13 0.32 -4.71
N LYS A 42 -23.80 1.51 -5.21
CA LYS A 42 -23.40 1.75 -6.59
C LYS A 42 -22.13 1.00 -6.97
N LEU A 43 -21.14 0.97 -6.07
CA LEU A 43 -19.90 0.22 -6.28
C LEU A 43 -20.13 -1.29 -6.25
N ASN A 44 -20.94 -1.80 -5.31
CA ASN A 44 -21.30 -3.21 -5.29
C ASN A 44 -22.03 -3.64 -6.56
N TYR A 45 -22.97 -2.82 -7.06
CA TYR A 45 -23.65 -3.06 -8.34
C TYR A 45 -22.64 -3.09 -9.50
N LYS A 46 -21.73 -2.10 -9.57
CA LYS A 46 -20.72 -1.99 -10.62
C LYS A 46 -19.78 -3.21 -10.65
N TYR A 47 -19.23 -3.58 -9.50
CA TYR A 47 -18.18 -4.60 -9.42
C TYR A 47 -18.69 -6.04 -9.34
N ARG A 48 -19.85 -6.27 -8.69
CA ARG A 48 -20.38 -7.63 -8.50
C ARG A 48 -21.40 -8.04 -9.53
N ILE A 49 -22.24 -7.12 -9.98
CA ILE A 49 -23.34 -7.43 -10.91
C ILE A 49 -22.93 -7.16 -12.35
N LYS A 50 -22.42 -5.99 -12.67
CA LYS A 50 -21.97 -5.68 -14.04
C LYS A 50 -20.61 -6.30 -14.42
N LYS A 51 -19.85 -6.82 -13.45
CA LYS A 51 -18.47 -7.31 -13.63
C LYS A 51 -17.53 -6.33 -14.36
N ASN A 52 -17.92 -5.06 -14.43
CA ASN A 52 -17.17 -3.98 -15.05
C ASN A 52 -16.27 -3.33 -13.99
N GLY A 53 -15.40 -4.09 -13.38
CA GLY A 53 -14.28 -3.57 -12.63
C GLY A 53 -13.31 -2.93 -13.61
N ASP A 54 -13.47 -1.64 -13.85
CA ASP A 54 -12.69 -0.92 -14.84
C ASP A 54 -11.23 -0.84 -14.41
N VAL A 55 -10.36 -1.60 -15.06
CA VAL A 55 -8.90 -1.43 -15.01
C VAL A 55 -8.54 0.04 -15.32
N LYS A 56 -9.31 0.74 -16.14
CA LYS A 56 -9.19 2.17 -16.44
C LYS A 56 -9.29 3.08 -15.22
N TYR A 57 -9.93 2.64 -14.14
CA TYR A 57 -10.06 3.47 -12.94
C TYR A 57 -8.76 3.50 -12.12
N PHE A 58 -8.06 2.37 -12.04
CA PHE A 58 -6.73 2.31 -11.44
C PHE A 58 -5.71 3.11 -12.23
N ASP A 59 -5.80 3.09 -13.56
CA ASP A 59 -4.95 3.92 -14.43
C ASP A 59 -5.11 5.43 -14.08
N LYS A 60 -6.33 5.89 -13.72
CA LYS A 60 -6.57 7.29 -13.32
C LYS A 60 -6.12 7.62 -11.90
N LEU A 61 -6.16 6.67 -10.97
CA LEU A 61 -5.70 6.86 -9.59
C LEU A 61 -4.18 6.86 -9.46
N LEU A 62 -3.54 5.95 -10.18
CA LEU A 62 -2.09 5.77 -10.15
C LEU A 62 -1.35 6.78 -11.03
N PHE A 63 -2.02 7.26 -12.08
CA PHE A 63 -1.42 8.15 -13.08
C PHE A 63 -2.36 9.31 -13.36
N PRO A 64 -2.32 10.40 -12.57
CA PRO A 64 -3.09 11.60 -12.87
C PRO A 64 -2.76 12.12 -14.26
N GLU A 65 -3.77 12.65 -14.97
CA GLU A 65 -3.74 13.02 -16.38
C GLU A 65 -2.66 14.05 -16.76
N SER A 66 -1.98 14.63 -15.79
CA SER A 66 -1.06 15.76 -15.97
C SER A 66 0.39 15.37 -16.31
N SER A 67 0.74 14.11 -16.45
CA SER A 67 2.14 13.78 -16.62
C SER A 67 2.47 13.01 -17.88
N GLU A 68 3.61 13.33 -18.44
CA GLU A 68 4.38 12.61 -19.45
C GLU A 68 4.80 11.20 -18.99
N ASN A 69 3.97 10.54 -18.20
CA ASN A 69 4.30 9.26 -17.59
C ASN A 69 4.30 8.16 -18.68
N PRO A 70 5.45 7.55 -18.97
CA PRO A 70 5.60 6.52 -20.02
C PRO A 70 4.74 5.28 -19.77
N TRP A 71 4.22 5.09 -18.55
CA TRP A 71 3.36 3.98 -18.17
C TRP A 71 1.91 4.11 -18.65
N LYS A 72 1.48 5.29 -19.13
CA LYS A 72 0.15 5.50 -19.69
C LYS A 72 -0.09 4.70 -20.98
N ASP A 73 0.94 4.52 -21.77
CA ASP A 73 0.86 3.75 -23.00
C ASP A 73 1.23 2.29 -22.74
N LYS A 74 0.21 1.45 -22.57
CA LYS A 74 0.40 0.00 -22.37
C LYS A 74 1.23 -0.64 -23.47
N LYS A 75 1.07 -0.20 -24.72
CA LYS A 75 1.82 -0.75 -25.84
C LYS A 75 3.31 -0.41 -25.73
N LYS A 76 3.61 0.84 -25.34
CA LYS A 76 4.98 1.28 -25.12
C LYS A 76 5.61 0.53 -23.95
N LEU A 77 4.90 0.44 -22.83
CA LEU A 77 5.37 -0.33 -21.66
C LEU A 77 5.68 -1.78 -22.03
N TRP A 78 4.74 -2.49 -22.67
CA TRP A 78 4.94 -3.87 -23.10
C TRP A 78 6.09 -3.99 -24.10
N GLY A 79 6.22 -3.07 -25.05
CA GLY A 79 7.33 -3.04 -25.98
C GLY A 79 8.70 -2.91 -25.32
N GLU A 80 8.79 -2.17 -24.20
CA GLU A 80 10.03 -2.09 -23.41
C GLU A 80 10.26 -3.34 -22.55
N LEU A 81 9.22 -3.86 -21.91
CA LEU A 81 9.32 -5.06 -21.08
C LEU A 81 9.71 -6.31 -21.89
N GLU A 82 9.21 -6.44 -23.11
CA GLU A 82 9.49 -7.59 -23.97
C GLU A 82 10.96 -7.66 -24.45
N LYS A 83 11.63 -6.52 -24.57
CA LYS A 83 13.04 -6.45 -24.97
C LYS A 83 14.02 -7.01 -23.93
N ASN A 84 13.59 -7.15 -22.68
CA ASN A 84 14.44 -7.51 -21.57
C ASN A 84 14.10 -8.89 -21.04
N ASP A 85 15.11 -9.69 -20.72
CA ASP A 85 14.92 -11.03 -20.13
C ASP A 85 14.78 -10.97 -18.62
N VAL A 86 15.35 -9.95 -18.00
CA VAL A 86 15.31 -9.69 -16.56
C VAL A 86 14.59 -8.37 -16.32
N ILE A 87 13.58 -8.40 -15.47
CA ILE A 87 12.77 -7.22 -15.14
C ILE A 87 12.77 -7.06 -13.62
N SER A 88 13.18 -5.89 -13.17
CA SER A 88 13.13 -5.52 -11.76
C SER A 88 11.93 -4.64 -11.47
N PHE A 89 11.29 -4.91 -10.34
CA PHE A 89 10.20 -4.11 -9.81
C PHE A 89 10.62 -3.51 -8.48
N ASP A 90 10.37 -2.23 -8.30
CA ASP A 90 10.32 -1.63 -6.99
C ASP A 90 9.14 -2.22 -6.20
N ILE A 91 9.26 -2.32 -4.87
CA ILE A 91 8.25 -2.97 -4.03
C ILE A 91 7.18 -1.99 -3.61
N PHE A 92 7.54 -0.99 -2.78
CA PHE A 92 6.58 -0.07 -2.21
C PHE A 92 6.13 0.95 -3.24
N ASP A 93 4.84 1.29 -3.22
CA ASP A 93 4.17 2.20 -4.16
C ASP A 93 4.25 1.78 -5.63
N THR A 94 4.83 0.60 -5.89
CA THR A 94 4.91 -0.06 -7.20
C THR A 94 4.18 -1.40 -7.21
N LEU A 95 4.74 -2.45 -6.60
CA LEU A 95 4.08 -3.76 -6.51
C LEU A 95 3.02 -3.83 -5.43
N ILE A 96 3.24 -3.13 -4.33
CA ILE A 96 2.33 -3.08 -3.19
C ILE A 96 2.04 -1.64 -2.77
N PHE A 97 0.82 -1.44 -2.31
CA PHE A 97 0.36 -0.20 -1.69
C PHE A 97 0.01 -0.43 -0.24
N ARG A 98 0.00 0.65 0.53
CA ARG A 98 -0.53 0.68 1.88
C ARG A 98 -1.93 1.29 1.90
N VAL A 99 -2.77 0.85 2.83
CA VAL A 99 -4.09 1.47 3.11
C VAL A 99 -3.96 2.73 3.95
N VAL A 100 -2.77 3.00 4.49
CA VAL A 100 -2.42 4.21 5.23
C VAL A 100 -1.88 5.28 4.28
N GLU A 101 -2.08 6.54 4.63
CA GLU A 101 -1.67 7.67 3.80
C GLU A 101 -0.15 7.89 3.87
N ASP A 102 0.41 7.79 5.09
CA ASP A 102 1.84 7.91 5.34
C ASP A 102 2.40 6.56 5.84
N PRO A 103 3.56 6.09 5.33
CA PRO A 103 4.24 4.92 5.87
C PRO A 103 4.47 4.97 7.40
N ILE A 104 4.61 6.17 7.95
CA ILE A 104 4.78 6.41 9.40
C ILE A 104 3.54 5.99 10.20
N ASP A 105 2.36 6.00 9.61
CA ASP A 105 1.11 5.59 10.26
C ASP A 105 1.12 4.13 10.68
N VAL A 106 1.92 3.29 10.03
CA VAL A 106 2.15 1.90 10.44
C VAL A 106 2.69 1.84 11.87
N PHE A 107 3.61 2.72 12.23
CA PHE A 107 4.18 2.78 13.58
C PHE A 107 3.17 3.27 14.63
N THR A 108 2.26 4.15 14.22
CA THR A 108 1.16 4.59 15.06
C THR A 108 0.14 3.46 15.31
N ILE A 109 -0.13 2.65 14.29
CA ILE A 109 -0.97 1.46 14.43
C ILE A 109 -0.32 0.49 15.41
N LEU A 110 0.97 0.22 15.25
CA LEU A 110 1.73 -0.68 16.11
C LEU A 110 1.80 -0.19 17.55
N GLU A 111 2.02 1.12 17.77
CA GLU A 111 1.97 1.76 19.09
C GLU A 111 0.64 1.50 19.80
N ASN A 112 -0.48 1.65 19.06
CA ASN A 112 -1.81 1.43 19.61
C ASN A 112 -2.11 -0.06 19.89
N GLU A 113 -1.66 -0.97 19.02
CA GLU A 113 -1.83 -2.41 19.25
C GLU A 113 -0.99 -2.91 20.44
N TRP A 114 0.23 -2.43 20.55
CA TRP A 114 1.17 -2.80 21.62
C TRP A 114 0.96 -2.06 22.93
N LYS A 115 0.28 -0.91 22.89
CA LYS A 115 0.12 0.01 24.03
C LYS A 115 1.45 0.48 24.61
N ILE A 116 2.47 0.63 23.79
CA ILE A 116 3.79 1.17 24.15
C ILE A 116 3.83 2.64 23.76
N ASN A 117 3.54 3.52 24.70
CA ASN A 117 3.50 4.95 24.45
C ASN A 117 4.85 5.49 23.94
N GLY A 118 4.79 6.26 22.86
CA GLY A 118 5.97 6.87 22.23
C GLY A 118 6.77 5.93 21.33
N PHE A 119 6.27 4.71 21.06
CA PHE A 119 6.91 3.77 20.15
C PHE A 119 7.10 4.35 18.76
N ALA A 120 6.06 4.92 18.16
CA ALA A 120 6.12 5.47 16.80
C ALA A 120 7.23 6.52 16.64
N ILE A 121 7.35 7.42 17.60
CA ILE A 121 8.41 8.44 17.62
C ILE A 121 9.78 7.80 17.83
N ALA A 122 9.89 6.84 18.74
CA ALA A 122 11.15 6.16 19.01
C ALA A 122 11.63 5.37 17.79
N ARG A 123 10.73 4.68 17.08
CA ARG A 123 11.00 3.91 15.86
C ARG A 123 11.55 4.79 14.75
N GLN A 124 10.89 5.93 14.48
CA GLN A 124 11.37 6.92 13.50
C GLN A 124 12.73 7.50 13.86
N LYS A 125 12.93 7.83 15.14
CA LYS A 125 14.22 8.37 15.61
C LYS A 125 15.34 7.32 15.50
N ALA A 126 15.06 6.06 15.77
CA ALA A 126 16.03 4.98 15.65
C ALA A 126 16.49 4.83 14.18
N GLU A 127 15.55 4.78 13.25
CA GLU A 127 15.86 4.70 11.82
C GLU A 127 16.66 5.92 11.34
N ARG A 128 16.24 7.13 11.68
CA ARG A 128 16.97 8.34 11.30
C ARG A 128 18.39 8.36 11.84
N LYS A 129 18.59 7.98 13.10
CA LYS A 129 19.92 7.90 13.73
C LYS A 129 20.85 6.92 13.00
N LEU A 130 20.31 5.80 12.52
CA LEU A 130 21.09 4.82 11.75
C LEU A 130 21.40 5.35 10.34
N ARG A 131 20.45 6.00 9.66
CA ARG A 131 20.66 6.59 8.33
C ARG A 131 21.76 7.67 8.31
N GLU A 132 21.97 8.37 9.42
CA GLU A 132 23.07 9.34 9.60
C GLU A 132 24.44 8.66 9.66
N LYS A 133 24.50 7.35 10.04
CA LYS A 133 25.75 6.63 10.26
C LYS A 133 26.08 5.66 9.13
N THR A 134 25.11 5.08 8.48
CA THR A 134 25.29 4.05 7.46
C THR A 134 24.24 4.17 6.36
N ARG A 135 24.61 3.73 5.14
CA ARG A 135 23.69 3.66 4.00
C ARG A 135 22.75 2.46 4.08
N GLU A 136 23.22 1.36 4.64
CA GLU A 136 22.46 0.14 4.77
C GLU A 136 21.94 0.00 6.20
N ILE A 137 20.63 -0.08 6.32
CA ILE A 137 19.94 -0.25 7.59
C ILE A 137 19.08 -1.49 7.50
N THR A 138 19.16 -2.32 8.52
CA THR A 138 18.31 -3.49 8.67
C THR A 138 17.24 -3.25 9.72
N LEU A 139 16.13 -3.94 9.60
CA LEU A 139 15.11 -3.92 10.64
C LEU A 139 15.68 -4.38 12.00
N TYR A 140 16.59 -5.34 11.95
CA TYR A 140 17.31 -5.81 13.13
C TYR A 140 18.06 -4.66 13.85
N SER A 141 18.87 -3.90 13.13
CA SER A 141 19.64 -2.79 13.73
C SER A 141 18.74 -1.67 14.30
N ILE A 142 17.57 -1.49 13.72
CA ILE A 142 16.59 -0.55 14.27
C ILE A 142 16.06 -1.08 15.62
N TYR A 143 15.70 -2.37 15.66
CA TYR A 143 15.16 -2.97 16.88
C TYR A 143 16.21 -3.18 17.99
N GLU A 144 17.50 -3.27 17.67
CA GLU A 144 18.56 -3.17 18.68
C GLU A 144 18.50 -1.84 19.43
N LEU A 145 18.36 -0.70 18.73
CA LEU A 145 18.19 0.60 19.36
C LEU A 145 16.87 0.74 20.15
N LEU A 146 15.81 0.09 19.69
CA LEU A 146 14.53 0.09 20.39
C LEU A 146 14.58 -0.81 21.64
N HIS A 147 15.31 -1.91 21.59
CA HIS A 147 15.58 -2.76 22.75
C HIS A 147 16.28 -1.98 23.86
N GLU A 148 17.38 -1.31 23.53
CA GLU A 148 18.12 -0.47 24.47
C GLU A 148 17.26 0.62 25.11
N LYS A 149 16.32 1.20 24.33
CA LYS A 149 15.56 2.38 24.77
C LYS A 149 14.23 2.05 25.43
N LEU A 150 13.54 1.04 24.95
CA LEU A 150 12.17 0.68 25.35
C LEU A 150 12.05 -0.72 25.93
N GLY A 151 13.13 -1.50 25.96
CA GLY A 151 13.13 -2.87 26.44
C GLY A 151 12.38 -3.86 25.53
N ILE A 152 12.10 -3.47 24.27
CA ILE A 152 11.37 -4.34 23.33
C ILE A 152 12.27 -5.48 22.92
N GLU A 153 11.76 -6.71 22.98
CA GLU A 153 12.50 -7.88 22.49
C GLU A 153 12.63 -7.79 20.96
N ILE A 154 13.85 -7.96 20.45
CA ILE A 154 14.20 -7.64 19.05
C ILE A 154 13.34 -8.46 18.05
N LYS A 155 13.31 -9.78 18.27
CA LYS A 155 12.56 -10.66 17.36
C LYS A 155 11.06 -10.41 17.42
N GLU A 156 10.50 -10.27 18.62
CA GLU A 156 9.09 -9.96 18.80
C GLU A 156 8.72 -8.65 18.12
N GLY A 157 9.59 -7.63 18.25
CA GLY A 157 9.40 -6.34 17.62
C GLY A 157 9.35 -6.41 16.10
N ILE A 158 10.30 -7.11 15.52
CA ILE A 158 10.37 -7.34 14.07
C ILE A 158 9.12 -8.09 13.59
N ASP A 159 8.76 -9.17 14.25
CA ASP A 159 7.62 -10.00 13.86
C ASP A 159 6.30 -9.20 13.91
N LYS A 160 6.14 -8.35 14.91
CA LYS A 160 4.97 -7.48 15.06
C LYS A 160 4.91 -6.37 14.01
N GLU A 161 6.01 -5.70 13.70
CA GLU A 161 6.07 -4.69 12.65
C GLU A 161 5.71 -5.33 11.28
N LEU A 162 6.28 -6.50 10.99
CA LEU A 162 5.96 -7.23 9.76
C LEU A 162 4.50 -7.72 9.71
N GLU A 163 3.91 -8.07 10.86
CA GLU A 163 2.49 -8.44 10.93
C GLU A 163 1.58 -7.25 10.60
N VAL A 164 1.88 -6.06 11.16
CA VAL A 164 1.12 -4.84 10.87
C VAL A 164 1.31 -4.42 9.41
N GLU A 165 2.55 -4.44 8.89
CA GLU A 165 2.81 -4.16 7.47
C GLU A 165 1.98 -5.08 6.56
N LYS A 166 1.93 -6.38 6.83
CA LYS A 166 1.10 -7.34 6.07
C LYS A 166 -0.39 -7.02 6.13
N LYS A 167 -0.89 -6.51 7.26
CA LYS A 167 -2.31 -6.14 7.42
C LYS A 167 -2.67 -4.88 6.63
N VAL A 168 -1.73 -3.95 6.49
CA VAL A 168 -1.97 -2.66 5.83
C VAL A 168 -1.55 -2.64 4.36
N CYS A 169 -0.76 -3.60 3.92
CA CYS A 169 -0.31 -3.72 2.54
C CYS A 169 -1.28 -4.53 1.68
N PHE A 170 -1.37 -4.16 0.41
CA PHE A 170 -2.11 -4.91 -0.60
C PHE A 170 -1.40 -4.79 -1.95
N ALA A 171 -1.57 -5.82 -2.81
CA ALA A 171 -0.97 -5.80 -4.13
C ALA A 171 -1.56 -4.67 -4.99
N ASN A 172 -0.70 -3.96 -5.72
CA ASN A 172 -1.13 -3.06 -6.78
C ASN A 172 -1.76 -3.90 -7.91
N PRO A 173 -3.07 -3.81 -8.17
CA PRO A 173 -3.74 -4.72 -9.11
C PRO A 173 -3.23 -4.58 -10.54
N TYR A 174 -2.82 -3.37 -10.93
CA TYR A 174 -2.28 -3.10 -12.26
C TYR A 174 -0.91 -3.77 -12.42
N MET A 175 0.02 -3.49 -11.53
CA MET A 175 1.37 -4.07 -11.59
C MET A 175 1.37 -5.57 -11.33
N PHE A 176 0.47 -6.06 -10.48
CA PHE A 176 0.29 -7.49 -10.26
C PHE A 176 -0.13 -8.22 -11.54
N SER A 177 -1.01 -7.62 -12.35
CA SER A 177 -1.40 -8.20 -13.64
C SER A 177 -0.22 -8.30 -14.62
N ILE A 178 0.62 -7.26 -14.65
CA ILE A 178 1.84 -7.22 -15.47
C ILE A 178 2.84 -8.27 -14.97
N TYR A 179 3.06 -8.33 -13.66
CA TYR A 179 3.93 -9.31 -13.04
C TYR A 179 3.53 -10.75 -13.38
N CYS A 180 2.25 -11.07 -13.24
CA CYS A 180 1.71 -12.41 -13.57
C CYS A 180 1.89 -12.75 -15.04
N GLU A 181 1.65 -11.81 -15.94
CA GLU A 181 1.79 -12.05 -17.38
C GLU A 181 3.26 -12.23 -17.77
N LEU A 182 4.18 -11.41 -17.25
CA LEU A 182 5.62 -11.58 -17.48
C LEU A 182 6.13 -12.92 -16.96
N LYS A 183 5.65 -13.35 -15.78
CA LYS A 183 5.98 -14.67 -15.22
C LYS A 183 5.50 -15.81 -16.13
N LYS A 184 4.29 -15.72 -16.68
CA LYS A 184 3.77 -16.70 -17.66
C LYS A 184 4.62 -16.76 -18.93
N ARG A 185 5.18 -15.62 -19.35
CA ARG A 185 6.09 -15.53 -20.51
C ARG A 185 7.52 -15.99 -20.20
N GLY A 186 7.78 -16.51 -19.01
CA GLY A 186 9.10 -17.03 -18.61
C GLY A 186 10.16 -15.97 -18.32
N LYS A 187 9.76 -14.68 -18.17
CA LYS A 187 10.70 -13.62 -17.82
C LYS A 187 11.23 -13.80 -16.39
N ARG A 188 12.50 -13.48 -16.17
CA ARG A 188 13.11 -13.44 -14.85
C ARG A 188 12.70 -12.15 -14.14
N LEU A 189 12.01 -12.29 -13.00
CA LEU A 189 11.49 -11.16 -12.24
C LEU A 189 12.25 -11.01 -10.92
N ILE A 190 12.61 -9.77 -10.58
CA ILE A 190 13.34 -9.42 -9.37
C ILE A 190 12.56 -8.31 -8.67
N ALA A 191 12.37 -8.43 -7.36
CA ALA A 191 11.84 -7.36 -6.53
C ALA A 191 13.01 -6.66 -5.82
N ILE A 192 13.03 -5.34 -5.84
CA ILE A 192 14.08 -4.49 -5.27
C ILE A 192 13.39 -3.49 -4.33
N SER A 193 13.94 -3.29 -3.14
CA SER A 193 13.47 -2.31 -2.16
C SER A 193 14.65 -1.50 -1.62
#